data_e7ca88e1abd3931378f8f657bf7c2542
#
_entry.id   e7ca88e1abd3931378f8f657bf7c2542
#
_cell.length_a   1.000
_cell.length_b   1.000
_cell.length_c   1.000
_cell.angle_alpha   90.00
_cell.angle_beta   90.00
_cell.angle_gamma   90.00
#
_symmetry.space_group_name_H-M   'P 1'
#
loop_
_entity.id
_entity.type
_entity.pdbx_description
1 polymer ?
#
loop_
_entity_poly.entity_id
_entity_poly.type
_entity_poly.pdbx_seq_one_letter_code
_entity_poly.pdbx_strand_id
1 'polypeptide(L)'
;MGEKNIWERIKNSSNSKVLILNLILTLCLNLLLEFTERRSVSEVFSFVQERTFVFLYNGFIIFLCLSVVFLVKKKIFAYVFITGCWSLVAVANGIVLSDRKTPFTAVDLTLVKSVLPILSSYLEVWQIVAIVILLVIGVGGLVCLYLYSPEDKKFKSAFSGFLYTAVTVVCFCAVTYVGVGKGMLIKKFDNLIAGYKDYGVAYGFCVTAIDTGID
;
A
#
# COMPACT_ATOMS: atom_id res chain seq x y z
N MET A 1 -42.08 10.08 -0.66
CA MET A 1 -41.65 9.62 0.70
C MET A 1 -40.57 8.51 0.67
N GLY A 2 -40.19 7.97 -0.50
CA GLY A 2 -39.24 6.86 -0.65
C GLY A 2 -37.75 7.21 -0.76
N GLU A 3 -37.37 8.33 -1.39
CA GLU A 3 -35.98 8.64 -1.71
C GLU A 3 -35.11 9.03 -0.52
N LYS A 4 -35.64 9.79 0.46
CA LYS A 4 -34.89 10.15 1.67
C LYS A 4 -34.47 8.92 2.49
N ASN A 5 -35.25 7.85 2.45
CA ASN A 5 -34.96 6.62 3.21
C ASN A 5 -33.83 5.77 2.62
N ILE A 6 -33.62 5.84 1.29
CA ILE A 6 -32.54 5.08 0.61
C ILE A 6 -31.19 5.73 0.88
N TRP A 7 -31.08 7.06 0.77
CA TRP A 7 -29.85 7.80 1.07
C TRP A 7 -29.45 7.70 2.55
N GLU A 8 -30.37 7.73 3.48
CA GLU A 8 -30.09 7.52 4.90
C GLU A 8 -29.66 6.07 5.21
N ARG A 9 -30.22 5.08 4.52
CA ARG A 9 -29.78 3.68 4.63
C ARG A 9 -28.38 3.48 4.08
N ILE A 10 -28.04 4.08 2.95
CA ILE A 10 -26.68 4.03 2.36
C ILE A 10 -25.70 4.75 3.28
N LYS A 11 -26.02 5.96 3.73
CA LYS A 11 -25.16 6.76 4.61
C LYS A 11 -24.89 6.11 5.98
N ASN A 12 -25.82 5.29 6.46
CA ASN A 12 -25.74 4.60 7.75
C ASN A 12 -25.27 3.14 7.63
N SER A 13 -24.96 2.67 6.43
CA SER A 13 -24.42 1.33 6.19
C SER A 13 -22.99 1.25 6.75
N SER A 14 -22.69 0.16 7.46
CA SER A 14 -21.33 -0.15 7.92
C SER A 14 -20.32 -0.11 6.75
N ASN A 15 -20.73 -0.54 5.57
CA ASN A 15 -19.89 -0.60 4.37
C ASN A 15 -19.56 0.79 3.81
N SER A 16 -20.47 1.77 3.91
CA SER A 16 -20.19 3.15 3.47
C SER A 16 -19.13 3.82 4.33
N LYS A 17 -19.12 3.57 5.63
CA LYS A 17 -18.09 4.09 6.54
C LYS A 17 -16.72 3.46 6.24
N VAL A 18 -16.71 2.15 5.97
CA VAL A 18 -15.49 1.43 5.56
C VAL A 18 -14.98 1.99 4.23
N LEU A 19 -15.85 2.24 3.25
CA LEU A 19 -15.45 2.81 1.95
C LEU A 19 -14.84 4.21 2.10
N ILE A 20 -15.46 5.09 2.88
CA ILE A 20 -14.94 6.44 3.13
C ILE A 20 -13.57 6.37 3.82
N LEU A 21 -13.43 5.52 4.84
CA LEU A 21 -12.16 5.33 5.53
C LEU A 21 -11.08 4.79 4.59
N ASN A 22 -11.42 3.82 3.72
CA ASN A 22 -10.50 3.29 2.71
C ASN A 22 -10.03 4.40 1.76
N LEU A 23 -10.92 5.28 1.30
CA LEU A 23 -10.56 6.39 0.42
C LEU A 23 -9.62 7.38 1.11
N ILE A 24 -9.90 7.75 2.35
CA ILE A 24 -9.05 8.65 3.14
C ILE A 24 -7.67 8.03 3.35
N LEU A 25 -7.60 6.77 3.81
CA LEU A 25 -6.34 6.08 4.04
C LEU A 25 -5.55 5.89 2.74
N THR A 26 -6.22 5.57 1.65
CA THR A 26 -5.62 5.49 0.31
C THR A 26 -4.94 6.80 -0.06
N LEU A 27 -5.64 7.92 0.09
CA LEU A 27 -5.08 9.24 -0.25
C LEU A 27 -3.89 9.58 0.65
N CYS A 28 -4.02 9.37 1.96
CA CYS A 28 -2.94 9.64 2.91
C CYS A 28 -1.69 8.80 2.63
N LEU A 29 -1.86 7.49 2.39
CA LEU A 29 -0.75 6.58 2.10
C LEU A 29 -0.10 6.90 0.74
N ASN A 30 -0.90 7.20 -0.28
CA ASN A 30 -0.39 7.57 -1.59
C ASN A 30 0.45 8.86 -1.52
N LEU A 31 -0.05 9.89 -0.84
CA LEU A 31 0.69 11.12 -0.61
C LEU A 31 1.96 10.88 0.22
N LEU A 32 1.91 10.02 1.23
CA LEU A 32 3.08 9.66 2.03
C LEU A 32 4.17 9.00 1.17
N LEU A 33 3.81 8.02 0.34
CA LEU A 33 4.73 7.34 -0.58
C LEU A 33 5.37 8.32 -1.56
N GLU A 34 4.57 9.17 -2.19
CA GLU A 34 5.08 10.15 -3.14
C GLU A 34 5.96 11.22 -2.47
N PHE A 35 5.65 11.58 -1.22
CA PHE A 35 6.48 12.50 -0.44
C PHE A 35 7.84 11.89 -0.09
N THR A 36 7.90 10.61 0.27
CA THR A 36 9.17 9.94 0.57
C THR A 36 10.07 9.80 -0.65
N GLU A 37 9.49 9.66 -1.85
CA GLU A 37 10.21 9.60 -3.12
C GLU A 37 10.77 10.97 -3.52
N ARG A 38 9.92 12.00 -3.48
CA ARG A 38 10.25 13.34 -4.02
C ARG A 38 10.85 14.28 -2.99
N ARG A 39 10.62 14.05 -1.69
CA ARG A 39 11.11 14.86 -0.56
C ARG A 39 10.74 16.35 -0.64
N SER A 40 9.82 16.71 -1.51
CA SER A 40 9.35 18.05 -1.74
C SER A 40 7.85 18.05 -1.97
N VAL A 41 7.13 18.86 -1.19
CA VAL A 41 5.68 19.03 -1.34
C VAL A 41 5.35 19.62 -2.72
N SER A 42 6.19 20.54 -3.22
CA SER A 42 6.03 21.13 -4.55
C SER A 42 6.15 20.09 -5.66
N GLU A 43 7.15 19.19 -5.58
CA GLU A 43 7.32 18.13 -6.56
C GLU A 43 6.18 17.08 -6.52
N VAL A 44 5.65 16.78 -5.33
CA VAL A 44 4.46 15.93 -5.20
C VAL A 44 3.27 16.58 -5.91
N PHE A 45 3.08 17.89 -5.71
CA PHE A 45 1.98 18.62 -6.33
C PHE A 45 2.10 18.68 -7.86
N SER A 46 3.31 18.95 -8.37
CA SER A 46 3.59 18.90 -9.81
C SER A 46 3.30 17.51 -10.39
N PHE A 47 3.72 16.45 -9.72
CA PHE A 47 3.42 15.08 -10.15
C PHE A 47 1.93 14.79 -10.20
N VAL A 48 1.16 15.22 -9.20
CA VAL A 48 -0.29 15.05 -9.18
C VAL A 48 -0.93 15.78 -10.38
N GLN A 49 -0.44 16.96 -10.74
CA GLN A 49 -0.98 17.73 -11.86
C GLN A 49 -0.56 17.16 -13.22
N GLU A 50 0.71 16.85 -13.41
CA GLU A 50 1.26 16.42 -14.70
C GLU A 50 0.93 14.94 -15.01
N ARG A 51 0.87 14.10 -13.98
CA ARG A 51 0.67 12.64 -14.07
C ARG A 51 -0.56 12.18 -13.29
N THR A 52 -1.67 12.92 -13.37
CA THR A 52 -2.91 12.65 -12.61
C THR A 52 -3.37 11.20 -12.73
N PHE A 53 -3.36 10.62 -13.93
CA PHE A 53 -3.76 9.23 -14.15
C PHE A 53 -2.88 8.27 -13.34
N VAL A 54 -1.57 8.46 -13.38
CA VAL A 54 -0.60 7.61 -12.68
C VAL A 54 -0.76 7.76 -11.17
N PHE A 55 -0.93 8.98 -10.66
CA PHE A 55 -1.19 9.23 -9.24
C PHE A 55 -2.47 8.51 -8.76
N LEU A 56 -3.55 8.61 -9.52
CA LEU A 56 -4.80 7.91 -9.21
C LEU A 56 -4.64 6.39 -9.29
N TYR A 57 -3.83 5.90 -10.23
CA TYR A 57 -3.56 4.48 -10.36
C TYR A 57 -2.75 3.93 -9.18
N ASN A 58 -1.74 4.67 -8.68
CA ASN A 58 -1.03 4.34 -7.43
C ASN A 58 -2.01 4.27 -6.25
N GLY A 59 -2.89 5.25 -6.12
CA GLY A 59 -3.97 5.21 -5.13
C GLY A 59 -4.86 3.97 -5.31
N PHE A 60 -5.17 3.58 -6.55
CA PHE A 60 -6.00 2.40 -6.80
C PHE A 60 -5.33 1.09 -6.37
N ILE A 61 -4.00 0.95 -6.52
CA ILE A 61 -3.23 -0.19 -5.97
C ILE A 61 -3.41 -0.27 -4.45
N ILE A 62 -3.23 0.85 -3.75
CA ILE A 62 -3.37 0.91 -2.29
C ILE A 62 -4.82 0.60 -1.89
N PHE A 63 -5.80 1.18 -2.60
CA PHE A 63 -7.22 0.93 -2.38
C PHE A 63 -7.59 -0.54 -2.57
N LEU A 64 -7.02 -1.20 -3.57
CA LEU A 64 -7.20 -2.63 -3.81
C LEU A 64 -6.72 -3.45 -2.60
N CYS A 65 -5.55 -3.14 -2.04
CA CYS A 65 -5.07 -3.78 -0.82
C CYS A 65 -6.02 -3.53 0.35
N LEU A 66 -6.48 -2.29 0.55
CA LEU A 66 -7.42 -1.94 1.61
C LEU A 66 -8.81 -2.56 1.42
N SER A 67 -9.19 -2.93 0.19
CA SER A 67 -10.47 -3.60 -0.08
C SER A 67 -10.60 -4.96 0.62
N VAL A 68 -9.48 -5.60 0.99
CA VAL A 68 -9.46 -6.84 1.78
C VAL A 68 -10.18 -6.67 3.13
N VAL A 69 -10.23 -5.45 3.68
CA VAL A 69 -10.97 -5.15 4.92
C VAL A 69 -12.47 -5.47 4.81
N PHE A 70 -13.04 -5.45 3.61
CA PHE A 70 -14.43 -5.87 3.38
C PHE A 70 -14.65 -7.38 3.59
N LEU A 71 -13.58 -8.18 3.48
CA LEU A 71 -13.63 -9.65 3.58
C LEU A 71 -13.41 -10.17 5.01
N VAL A 72 -12.86 -9.33 5.91
CA VAL A 72 -12.44 -9.76 7.24
C VAL A 72 -13.34 -9.23 8.34
N LYS A 73 -13.53 -10.05 9.40
CA LYS A 73 -14.31 -9.67 10.59
C LYS A 73 -13.57 -8.69 11.49
N LYS A 74 -12.25 -8.84 11.60
CA LYS A 74 -11.36 -8.00 12.45
C LYS A 74 -10.80 -6.83 11.64
N LYS A 75 -11.68 -5.88 11.33
CA LYS A 75 -11.36 -4.74 10.44
C LYS A 75 -10.21 -3.87 10.96
N ILE A 76 -10.15 -3.62 12.27
CA ILE A 76 -9.10 -2.79 12.88
C ILE A 76 -7.73 -3.42 12.64
N PHE A 77 -7.61 -4.73 12.88
CA PHE A 77 -6.37 -5.45 12.61
C PHE A 77 -5.97 -5.32 11.13
N ALA A 78 -6.90 -5.56 10.21
CA ALA A 78 -6.62 -5.47 8.78
C ALA A 78 -6.18 -4.06 8.36
N TYR A 79 -6.80 -3.01 8.89
CA TYR A 79 -6.37 -1.64 8.65
C TYR A 79 -4.95 -1.39 9.14
N VAL A 80 -4.65 -1.71 10.39
CA VAL A 80 -3.32 -1.49 10.96
C VAL A 80 -2.27 -2.29 10.22
N PHE A 81 -2.57 -3.53 9.85
CA PHE A 81 -1.64 -4.37 9.10
C PHE A 81 -1.34 -3.80 7.71
N ILE A 82 -2.38 -3.49 6.91
CA ILE A 82 -2.19 -3.01 5.53
C ILE A 82 -1.56 -1.62 5.51
N THR A 83 -2.04 -0.69 6.36
CA THR A 83 -1.44 0.64 6.46
C THR A 83 -0.02 0.59 6.98
N GLY A 84 0.26 -0.33 7.92
CA GLY A 84 1.61 -0.58 8.43
C GLY A 84 2.55 -1.07 7.33
N CYS A 85 2.14 -2.04 6.51
CA CYS A 85 2.94 -2.51 5.38
C CYS A 85 3.29 -1.39 4.40
N TRP A 86 2.31 -0.58 3.97
CA TRP A 86 2.57 0.55 3.07
C TRP A 86 3.42 1.65 3.71
N SER A 87 3.23 1.91 5.00
CA SER A 87 4.06 2.87 5.74
C SER A 87 5.50 2.38 5.87
N LEU A 88 5.73 1.08 6.07
CA LEU A 88 7.08 0.49 6.06
C LEU A 88 7.74 0.64 4.69
N VAL A 89 7.01 0.41 3.59
CA VAL A 89 7.52 0.67 2.23
C VAL A 89 7.91 2.14 2.07
N ALA A 90 7.07 3.07 2.54
CA ALA A 90 7.36 4.50 2.47
C ALA A 90 8.63 4.87 3.26
N VAL A 91 8.76 4.39 4.51
CA VAL A 91 9.94 4.65 5.35
C VAL A 91 11.19 4.01 4.74
N ALA A 92 11.10 2.76 4.30
CA ALA A 92 12.20 2.06 3.65
C ALA A 92 12.67 2.81 2.39
N ASN A 93 11.74 3.25 1.54
CA ASN A 93 12.06 4.06 0.36
C ASN A 93 12.77 5.36 0.75
N GLY A 94 12.27 6.08 1.74
CA GLY A 94 12.88 7.32 2.23
C GLY A 94 14.31 7.11 2.76
N ILE A 95 14.57 6.02 3.50
CA ILE A 95 15.91 5.68 4.02
C ILE A 95 16.84 5.30 2.87
N VAL A 96 16.41 4.37 2.02
CA VAL A 96 17.21 3.85 0.91
C VAL A 96 17.61 4.96 -0.08
N LEU A 97 16.68 5.86 -0.42
CA LEU A 97 16.95 7.03 -1.25
C LEU A 97 17.94 8.02 -0.61
N SER A 98 18.01 8.07 0.74
CA SER A 98 18.99 8.92 1.41
C SER A 98 20.41 8.41 1.21
N ASP A 99 20.55 7.11 1.18
CA ASP A 99 21.83 6.42 1.23
C ASP A 99 22.40 6.16 -0.17
N ARG A 100 21.64 5.53 -1.06
CA ARG A 100 22.12 5.10 -2.38
C ARG A 100 21.48 5.77 -3.60
N LYS A 101 20.63 6.78 -3.40
CA LYS A 101 19.91 7.53 -4.45
C LYS A 101 19.03 6.70 -5.40
N THR A 102 18.89 5.40 -5.18
CA THR A 102 17.97 4.53 -5.92
C THR A 102 16.75 4.21 -5.05
N PRO A 103 15.55 4.09 -5.62
CA PRO A 103 14.36 3.80 -4.85
C PRO A 103 14.39 2.39 -4.22
N PHE A 104 13.59 2.19 -3.17
CA PHE A 104 13.38 0.89 -2.57
C PHE A 104 12.51 0.01 -3.47
N THR A 105 12.98 -1.17 -3.78
CA THR A 105 12.36 -2.10 -4.73
C THR A 105 11.99 -3.43 -4.06
N ALA A 106 11.13 -4.20 -4.70
CA ALA A 106 10.83 -5.56 -4.23
C ALA A 106 12.06 -6.48 -4.26
N VAL A 107 13.02 -6.22 -5.14
CA VAL A 107 14.32 -6.94 -5.19
C VAL A 107 15.06 -6.80 -3.87
N ASP A 108 15.00 -5.62 -3.24
CA ASP A 108 15.67 -5.37 -1.95
C ASP A 108 15.17 -6.32 -0.86
N LEU A 109 13.92 -6.74 -0.91
CA LEU A 109 13.38 -7.74 0.03
C LEU A 109 14.03 -9.12 -0.15
N THR A 110 14.40 -9.50 -1.38
CA THR A 110 15.07 -10.77 -1.65
C THR A 110 16.52 -10.75 -1.17
N LEU A 111 17.15 -9.57 -1.21
CA LEU A 111 18.53 -9.37 -0.77
C LEU A 111 18.70 -9.45 0.76
N VAL A 112 17.62 -9.30 1.54
CA VAL A 112 17.67 -9.41 3.01
C VAL A 112 18.36 -10.69 3.45
N LYS A 113 18.07 -11.82 2.81
CA LYS A 113 18.72 -13.11 3.14
C LYS A 113 20.24 -13.08 2.95
N SER A 114 20.73 -12.36 1.95
CA SER A 114 22.15 -12.25 1.64
C SER A 114 22.86 -11.25 2.57
N VAL A 115 22.13 -10.27 3.10
CA VAL A 115 22.66 -9.26 4.02
C VAL A 115 22.77 -9.78 5.46
N LEU A 116 21.85 -10.66 5.89
CA LEU A 116 21.82 -11.20 7.26
C LEU A 116 23.17 -11.77 7.75
N PRO A 117 23.90 -12.60 6.96
CA PRO A 117 25.17 -13.16 7.40
C PRO A 117 26.29 -12.13 7.62
N ILE A 118 26.22 -11.01 6.90
CA ILE A 118 27.24 -9.95 6.95
C ILE A 118 26.81 -8.76 7.82
N LEU A 119 25.63 -8.81 8.40
CA LEU A 119 25.06 -7.71 9.19
C LEU A 119 25.94 -7.33 10.38
N SER A 120 26.58 -8.31 11.03
CA SER A 120 27.53 -8.11 12.12
C SER A 120 28.83 -7.39 11.71
N SER A 121 29.12 -7.30 10.41
CA SER A 121 30.27 -6.53 9.90
C SER A 121 29.97 -5.04 9.73
N TYR A 122 28.67 -4.66 9.70
CA TYR A 122 28.22 -3.29 9.49
C TYR A 122 27.54 -2.68 10.73
N LEU A 123 26.98 -3.51 11.61
CA LEU A 123 26.26 -3.07 12.80
C LEU A 123 26.94 -3.59 14.06
N GLU A 124 26.98 -2.76 15.08
CA GLU A 124 27.40 -3.17 16.42
C GLU A 124 26.37 -4.10 17.06
N VAL A 125 26.83 -4.98 17.96
CA VAL A 125 25.96 -5.99 18.60
C VAL A 125 24.72 -5.38 19.23
N TRP A 126 24.84 -4.22 19.90
CA TRP A 126 23.72 -3.55 20.53
C TRP A 126 22.67 -3.06 19.51
N GLN A 127 23.09 -2.65 18.30
CA GLN A 127 22.18 -2.25 17.22
C GLN A 127 21.38 -3.43 16.69
N ILE A 128 22.05 -4.59 16.53
CA ILE A 128 21.39 -5.83 16.13
C ILE A 128 20.37 -6.25 17.19
N VAL A 129 20.75 -6.20 18.47
CA VAL A 129 19.83 -6.51 19.59
C VAL A 129 18.63 -5.55 19.60
N ALA A 130 18.85 -4.26 19.40
CA ALA A 130 17.77 -3.27 19.33
C ALA A 130 16.80 -3.56 18.18
N ILE A 131 17.30 -3.91 16.98
CA ILE A 131 16.47 -4.29 15.83
C ILE A 131 15.64 -5.52 16.14
N VAL A 132 16.24 -6.56 16.74
CA VAL A 132 15.53 -7.79 17.11
C VAL A 132 14.45 -7.50 18.13
N ILE A 133 14.71 -6.68 19.15
CA ILE A 133 13.72 -6.28 20.15
C ILE A 133 12.55 -5.53 19.49
N LEU A 134 12.83 -4.58 18.59
CA LEU A 134 11.80 -3.84 17.86
C LEU A 134 10.94 -4.77 17.00
N LEU A 135 11.54 -5.75 16.33
CA LEU A 135 10.82 -6.75 15.54
C LEU A 135 9.92 -7.62 16.45
N VAL A 136 10.43 -8.08 17.59
CA VAL A 136 9.65 -8.88 18.54
C VAL A 136 8.48 -8.08 19.10
N ILE A 137 8.69 -6.80 19.47
CA ILE A 137 7.63 -5.91 19.93
C ILE A 137 6.60 -5.66 18.82
N GLY A 138 7.06 -5.43 17.58
CA GLY A 138 6.17 -5.20 16.44
C GLY A 138 5.30 -6.43 16.14
N VAL A 139 5.90 -7.61 16.05
CA VAL A 139 5.17 -8.86 15.81
C VAL A 139 4.25 -9.18 16.99
N GLY A 140 4.74 -9.05 18.23
CA GLY A 140 3.92 -9.23 19.43
C GLY A 140 2.73 -8.28 19.48
N GLY A 141 2.95 -6.99 19.13
CA GLY A 141 1.89 -6.00 19.02
C GLY A 141 0.84 -6.37 17.97
N LEU A 142 1.25 -6.87 16.80
CA LEU A 142 0.33 -7.33 15.76
C LEU A 142 -0.47 -8.56 16.23
N VAL A 143 0.16 -9.51 16.92
CA VAL A 143 -0.53 -10.68 17.48
C VAL A 143 -1.53 -10.24 18.54
N CYS A 144 -1.14 -9.38 19.48
CA CYS A 144 -2.05 -8.82 20.48
C CYS A 144 -3.21 -8.07 19.81
N LEU A 145 -2.93 -7.24 18.81
CA LEU A 145 -3.97 -6.52 18.07
C LEU A 145 -4.93 -7.49 17.38
N TYR A 146 -4.42 -8.59 16.81
CA TYR A 146 -5.28 -9.63 16.22
C TYR A 146 -6.16 -10.31 17.26
N LEU A 147 -5.60 -10.69 18.42
CA LEU A 147 -6.33 -11.38 19.47
C LEU A 147 -7.43 -10.50 20.10
N TYR A 148 -7.09 -9.25 20.40
CA TYR A 148 -7.97 -8.31 21.12
C TYR A 148 -8.82 -7.42 20.20
N SER A 149 -8.60 -7.45 18.88
CA SER A 149 -9.40 -6.66 17.92
C SER A 149 -10.87 -7.09 17.95
N PRO A 150 -11.81 -6.15 18.14
CA PRO A 150 -13.23 -6.47 18.15
C PRO A 150 -13.68 -6.97 16.78
N GLU A 151 -14.52 -8.00 16.80
CA GLU A 151 -15.19 -8.49 15.59
C GLU A 151 -16.35 -7.57 15.22
N ASP A 152 -16.48 -7.27 13.92
CA ASP A 152 -17.62 -6.50 13.42
C ASP A 152 -18.91 -7.34 13.53
N LYS A 153 -19.72 -7.05 14.57
CA LYS A 153 -21.02 -7.70 14.79
C LYS A 153 -22.03 -7.44 13.65
N LYS A 154 -21.77 -6.42 12.82
CA LYS A 154 -22.58 -6.09 11.64
C LYS A 154 -22.05 -6.73 10.35
N PHE A 155 -21.11 -7.66 10.44
CA PHE A 155 -20.64 -8.47 9.32
C PHE A 155 -21.76 -9.42 8.86
N LYS A 156 -22.86 -8.83 8.36
CA LYS A 156 -24.10 -9.53 8.03
C LYS A 156 -24.05 -10.33 6.73
N SER A 157 -23.07 -10.07 5.87
CA SER A 157 -22.95 -10.81 4.61
C SER A 157 -21.52 -10.77 4.11
N ALA A 158 -20.82 -11.87 4.23
CA ALA A 158 -19.57 -12.12 3.52
C ALA A 158 -19.74 -11.87 2.01
N PHE A 159 -20.94 -12.08 1.48
CA PHE A 159 -21.29 -11.88 0.08
C PHE A 159 -21.18 -10.40 -0.34
N SER A 160 -21.66 -9.44 0.44
CA SER A 160 -21.54 -8.03 0.09
C SER A 160 -20.08 -7.55 0.10
N GLY A 161 -19.29 -7.99 1.09
CA GLY A 161 -17.84 -7.70 1.13
C GLY A 161 -17.11 -8.33 -0.06
N PHE A 162 -17.42 -9.59 -0.37
CA PHE A 162 -16.89 -10.26 -1.55
C PHE A 162 -17.24 -9.52 -2.84
N LEU A 163 -18.49 -9.07 -3.02
CA LEU A 163 -18.92 -8.34 -4.19
C LEU A 163 -18.15 -7.01 -4.34
N TYR A 164 -17.98 -6.25 -3.25
CA TYR A 164 -17.18 -5.01 -3.29
C TYR A 164 -15.75 -5.27 -3.72
N THR A 165 -15.11 -6.29 -3.14
CA THR A 165 -13.73 -6.64 -3.49
C THR A 165 -13.63 -7.15 -4.93
N ALA A 166 -14.55 -8.01 -5.37
CA ALA A 166 -14.59 -8.51 -6.73
C ALA A 166 -14.77 -7.37 -7.76
N VAL A 167 -15.69 -6.44 -7.52
CA VAL A 167 -15.87 -5.26 -8.38
C VAL A 167 -14.60 -4.41 -8.40
N THR A 168 -13.94 -4.21 -7.27
CA THR A 168 -12.67 -3.47 -7.21
C THR A 168 -11.58 -4.15 -8.04
N VAL A 169 -11.45 -5.47 -7.95
CA VAL A 169 -10.50 -6.25 -8.76
C VAL A 169 -10.80 -6.13 -10.26
N VAL A 170 -12.07 -6.30 -10.65
CA VAL A 170 -12.47 -6.19 -12.07
C VAL A 170 -12.18 -4.79 -12.62
N CYS A 171 -12.53 -3.74 -11.85
CA CYS A 171 -12.23 -2.36 -12.23
C CYS A 171 -10.71 -2.13 -12.33
N PHE A 172 -9.93 -2.68 -11.39
CA PHE A 172 -8.47 -2.58 -11.42
C PHE A 172 -7.89 -3.24 -12.68
N CYS A 173 -8.32 -4.47 -13.01
CA CYS A 173 -7.89 -5.15 -14.22
C CYS A 173 -8.26 -4.36 -15.50
N ALA A 174 -9.46 -3.80 -15.55
CA ALA A 174 -9.91 -3.00 -16.69
C ALA A 174 -9.07 -1.71 -16.84
N VAL A 175 -8.82 -0.98 -15.76
CA VAL A 175 -7.98 0.23 -15.78
C VAL A 175 -6.54 -0.10 -16.15
N THR A 176 -5.98 -1.21 -15.63
CA THR A 176 -4.64 -1.68 -15.99
C THR A 176 -4.55 -2.01 -17.47
N TYR A 177 -5.51 -2.75 -18.00
CA TYR A 177 -5.57 -3.11 -19.42
C TYR A 177 -5.59 -1.87 -20.32
N VAL A 178 -6.45 -0.91 -20.01
CA VAL A 178 -6.53 0.36 -20.75
C VAL A 178 -5.25 1.18 -20.58
N GLY A 179 -4.70 1.26 -19.38
CA GLY A 179 -3.47 2.03 -19.08
C GLY A 179 -2.26 1.50 -19.84
N VAL A 180 -2.09 0.18 -19.88
CA VAL A 180 -1.02 -0.47 -20.67
C VAL A 180 -1.28 -0.31 -22.17
N GLY A 181 -2.52 -0.53 -22.62
CA GLY A 181 -2.88 -0.42 -24.04
C GLY A 181 -2.70 0.99 -24.61
N LYS A 182 -2.86 2.04 -23.80
CA LYS A 182 -2.63 3.44 -24.20
C LYS A 182 -1.19 3.93 -23.93
N GLY A 183 -0.29 3.07 -23.47
CA GLY A 183 1.09 3.45 -23.13
C GLY A 183 1.20 4.37 -21.91
N MET A 184 0.13 4.50 -21.11
CA MET A 184 0.15 5.28 -19.86
C MET A 184 0.84 4.53 -18.72
N LEU A 185 0.94 3.21 -18.83
CA LEU A 185 1.61 2.31 -17.89
C LEU A 185 2.61 1.44 -18.68
N ILE A 186 3.79 1.21 -18.13
CA ILE A 186 4.84 0.37 -18.73
C ILE A 186 5.06 -0.88 -17.90
N LYS A 187 5.35 -2.00 -18.56
CA LYS A 187 5.50 -3.31 -17.91
C LYS A 187 6.86 -3.50 -17.22
N LYS A 188 7.88 -2.81 -17.68
CA LYS A 188 9.26 -2.92 -17.19
C LYS A 188 9.93 -1.55 -17.24
N PHE A 189 10.77 -1.26 -16.25
CA PHE A 189 11.56 -0.03 -16.21
C PHE A 189 12.97 -0.28 -16.76
N ASP A 190 13.37 0.51 -17.77
CA ASP A 190 14.77 0.53 -18.23
C ASP A 190 15.68 1.25 -17.23
N ASN A 191 15.12 2.22 -16.52
CA ASN A 191 15.78 2.96 -15.45
C ASN A 191 14.85 3.08 -14.24
N LEU A 192 15.26 2.48 -13.12
CA LEU A 192 14.46 2.45 -11.88
C LEU A 192 14.19 3.84 -11.32
N ILE A 193 15.19 4.74 -11.35
CA ILE A 193 15.05 6.10 -10.79
C ILE A 193 14.00 6.89 -11.59
N ALA A 194 14.13 6.87 -12.92
CA ALA A 194 13.15 7.50 -13.80
C ALA A 194 11.77 6.85 -13.68
N GLY A 195 11.73 5.51 -13.62
CA GLY A 195 10.49 4.76 -13.47
C GLY A 195 9.71 5.15 -12.21
N TYR A 196 10.35 5.24 -11.05
CA TYR A 196 9.67 5.65 -9.81
C TYR A 196 9.26 7.11 -9.81
N LYS A 197 10.07 8.00 -10.41
CA LYS A 197 9.69 9.42 -10.57
C LYS A 197 8.50 9.60 -11.51
N ASP A 198 8.46 8.88 -12.63
CA ASP A 198 7.41 9.02 -13.64
C ASP A 198 6.13 8.26 -13.30
N TYR A 199 6.25 7.12 -12.63
CA TYR A 199 5.11 6.21 -12.37
C TYR A 199 4.72 6.07 -10.90
N GLY A 200 5.47 6.68 -9.98
CA GLY A 200 5.18 6.67 -8.54
C GLY A 200 5.62 5.38 -7.83
N VAL A 201 5.62 5.45 -6.50
CA VAL A 201 6.22 4.41 -5.63
C VAL A 201 5.40 3.12 -5.61
N ALA A 202 4.06 3.21 -5.45
CA ALA A 202 3.24 2.01 -5.34
C ALA A 202 3.27 1.19 -6.63
N TYR A 203 3.20 1.85 -7.80
CA TYR A 203 3.33 1.18 -9.09
C TYR A 203 4.73 0.63 -9.30
N GLY A 204 5.75 1.42 -9.03
CA GLY A 204 7.15 1.03 -9.16
C GLY A 204 7.48 -0.22 -8.33
N PHE A 205 7.01 -0.26 -7.09
CA PHE A 205 7.17 -1.43 -6.22
C PHE A 205 6.47 -2.67 -6.78
N CYS A 206 5.24 -2.53 -7.31
CA CYS A 206 4.52 -3.65 -7.94
C CYS A 206 5.21 -4.15 -9.21
N VAL A 207 5.69 -3.25 -10.08
CA VAL A 207 6.42 -3.63 -11.31
C VAL A 207 7.68 -4.41 -10.97
N THR A 208 8.47 -3.93 -10.00
CA THR A 208 9.69 -4.63 -9.57
C THR A 208 9.39 -5.96 -8.86
N ALA A 209 8.26 -6.08 -8.17
CA ALA A 209 7.82 -7.34 -7.56
C ALA A 209 7.44 -8.40 -8.61
N ILE A 210 6.81 -7.98 -9.71
CA ILE A 210 6.44 -8.87 -10.81
C ILE A 210 7.69 -9.31 -11.58
N ASP A 211 8.61 -8.38 -11.86
CA ASP A 211 9.87 -8.67 -12.59
C ASP A 211 10.74 -9.66 -11.79
N THR A 212 10.76 -9.57 -10.46
CA THR A 212 11.51 -10.49 -9.57
C THR A 212 10.87 -11.87 -9.43
N GLY A 213 9.57 -11.99 -9.66
CA GLY A 213 8.82 -13.27 -9.52
C GLY A 213 8.75 -14.10 -10.80
N ILE A 214 9.33 -13.60 -11.91
CA ILE A 214 9.28 -14.24 -13.22
C ILE A 214 10.63 -14.93 -13.58
N ASP A 215 11.69 -14.60 -12.84
CA ASP A 215 13.00 -15.26 -12.93
C ASP A 215 13.13 -16.37 -11.88
#